data_927c146ceed7835c0512e3de4bae183e
#
_entry.id   927c146ceed7835c0512e3de4bae183e
#
_cell.length_a   1.000
_cell.length_b   1.000
_cell.length_c   1.000
_cell.angle_alpha   90.00
_cell.angle_beta   90.00
_cell.angle_gamma   90.00
#
_symmetry.space_group_name_H-M   'P 1'
#
loop_
_entity.id
_entity.type
_entity.pdbx_description
1 polymer ?
#
loop_
_entity_poly.entity_id
_entity_poly.type
_entity_poly.pdbx_seq_one_letter_code
_entity_poly.pdbx_strand_id
1 'polypeptide(L)'
;MTAVAPTKEMNAAPWWLILLESIAFLIIGVLLLTNPAATTAVLVQVLGIYWIISGVFNLVYMFIDQTKWGWKLFIGILGIIAGVLVLQHPIWSTLLVPTTLVWILGFAGLFMGIAKLIMAFQGAGWGQGILGIVLIVLALYLMFNPLAGAIALPLVLGIFGIVGGIIGIVYAFKVK
;
A
#
# COMPACT_ATOMS: atom_id res chain seq x y z
N MET A 1 41.06 -17.57 18.92
CA MET A 1 40.78 -16.63 17.81
C MET A 1 39.65 -17.25 16.98
N THR A 2 38.42 -16.88 17.29
CA THR A 2 37.22 -17.30 16.51
C THR A 2 37.09 -16.35 15.34
N ALA A 3 37.35 -16.84 14.14
CA ALA A 3 37.11 -16.11 12.91
C ALA A 3 35.60 -15.83 12.79
N VAL A 4 35.20 -14.56 12.94
CA VAL A 4 33.86 -14.11 12.61
C VAL A 4 33.71 -14.27 11.11
N ALA A 5 32.85 -15.20 10.69
CA ALA A 5 32.51 -15.34 9.27
C ALA A 5 31.98 -14.00 8.75
N PRO A 6 32.42 -13.54 7.55
CA PRO A 6 31.90 -12.29 6.99
C PRO A 6 30.38 -12.42 6.83
N THR A 7 29.66 -11.53 7.48
CA THR A 7 28.22 -11.36 7.28
C THR A 7 28.00 -11.14 5.79
N LYS A 8 27.33 -12.11 5.14
CA LYS A 8 26.92 -12.03 3.75
C LYS A 8 26.19 -10.70 3.58
N GLU A 9 26.82 -9.75 2.92
CA GLU A 9 26.18 -8.47 2.62
C GLU A 9 24.87 -8.79 1.93
N MET A 10 23.76 -8.43 2.57
CA MET A 10 22.45 -8.54 1.97
C MET A 10 22.55 -7.72 0.67
N ASN A 11 22.40 -8.39 -0.48
CA ASN A 11 22.47 -7.77 -1.79
C ASN A 11 21.56 -6.54 -1.79
N ALA A 12 22.16 -5.37 -1.57
CA ALA A 12 21.46 -4.11 -1.73
C ALA A 12 20.93 -4.08 -3.16
N ALA A 13 19.66 -3.76 -3.33
CA ALA A 13 19.06 -3.66 -4.65
C ALA A 13 19.96 -2.79 -5.54
N PRO A 14 20.27 -3.21 -6.77
CA PRO A 14 21.16 -2.44 -7.64
C PRO A 14 20.60 -1.02 -7.83
N TRP A 15 21.47 -0.03 -7.78
CA TRP A 15 21.11 1.41 -7.79
C TRP A 15 20.16 1.78 -8.95
N TRP A 16 20.29 1.13 -10.10
CA TRP A 16 19.44 1.38 -11.25
C TRP A 16 17.98 0.93 -11.05
N LEU A 17 17.74 -0.13 -10.24
CA LEU A 17 16.38 -0.54 -9.87
C LEU A 17 15.72 0.52 -8.96
N ILE A 18 16.48 1.02 -7.98
CA ILE A 18 16.00 2.09 -7.10
C ILE A 18 15.66 3.35 -7.93
N LEU A 19 16.52 3.67 -8.90
CA LEU A 19 16.30 4.80 -9.81
C LEU A 19 15.03 4.62 -10.64
N LEU A 20 14.85 3.45 -11.24
CA LEU A 20 13.69 3.14 -12.07
C LEU A 20 12.38 3.19 -11.25
N GLU A 21 12.37 2.59 -10.09
CA GLU A 21 11.24 2.62 -9.15
C GLU A 21 10.91 4.07 -8.76
N SER A 22 11.91 4.86 -8.42
CA SER A 22 11.73 6.26 -8.01
C SER A 22 11.17 7.14 -9.12
N ILE A 23 11.62 6.93 -10.37
CA ILE A 23 11.09 7.62 -11.55
C ILE A 23 9.62 7.21 -11.77
N ALA A 24 9.29 5.92 -11.64
CA ALA A 24 7.92 5.45 -11.77
C ALA A 24 7.01 6.07 -10.70
N PHE A 25 7.45 6.13 -9.43
CA PHE A 25 6.72 6.81 -8.35
C PHE A 25 6.49 8.29 -8.64
N LEU A 26 7.50 8.98 -9.17
CA LEU A 26 7.39 10.39 -9.53
C LEU A 26 6.37 10.61 -10.65
N ILE A 27 6.42 9.80 -11.72
CA ILE A 27 5.47 9.91 -12.83
C ILE A 27 4.05 9.63 -12.35
N ILE A 28 3.84 8.54 -11.60
CA ILE A 28 2.51 8.19 -11.05
C ILE A 28 2.04 9.29 -10.11
N GLY A 29 2.90 9.85 -9.28
CA GLY A 29 2.58 10.95 -8.38
C GLY A 29 2.09 12.19 -9.12
N VAL A 30 2.77 12.60 -10.18
CA VAL A 30 2.36 13.73 -11.03
C VAL A 30 1.01 13.43 -11.72
N LEU A 31 0.83 12.22 -12.25
CA LEU A 31 -0.42 11.83 -12.90
C LEU A 31 -1.60 11.80 -11.92
N LEU A 32 -1.39 11.37 -10.68
CA LEU A 32 -2.41 11.39 -9.63
C LEU A 32 -2.83 12.80 -9.23
N LEU A 33 -1.92 13.78 -9.30
CA LEU A 33 -2.25 15.17 -9.01
C LEU A 33 -2.92 15.89 -10.20
N THR A 34 -2.52 15.57 -11.43
CA THR A 34 -3.05 16.24 -12.64
C THR A 34 -4.39 15.65 -13.08
N ASN A 35 -4.54 14.33 -13.04
CA ASN A 35 -5.75 13.60 -13.45
C ASN A 35 -6.08 12.47 -12.47
N PRO A 36 -6.54 12.79 -11.23
CA PRO A 36 -6.72 11.80 -10.18
C PRO A 36 -7.70 10.67 -10.56
N ALA A 37 -8.82 11.01 -11.20
CA ALA A 37 -9.84 10.03 -11.56
C ALA A 37 -9.34 9.04 -12.64
N ALA A 38 -8.76 9.53 -13.73
CA ALA A 38 -8.24 8.69 -14.80
C ALA A 38 -7.08 7.83 -14.34
N THR A 39 -6.14 8.42 -13.58
CA THR A 39 -4.99 7.68 -13.06
C THR A 39 -5.42 6.60 -12.08
N THR A 40 -6.36 6.90 -11.17
CA THR A 40 -6.91 5.91 -10.24
C THR A 40 -7.59 4.77 -11.01
N ALA A 41 -8.36 5.08 -12.06
CA ALA A 41 -8.99 4.05 -12.88
C ALA A 41 -7.96 3.10 -13.50
N VAL A 42 -6.88 3.63 -14.08
CA VAL A 42 -5.80 2.82 -14.65
C VAL A 42 -5.12 1.97 -13.57
N LEU A 43 -4.78 2.57 -12.42
CA LEU A 43 -4.13 1.84 -11.32
C LEU A 43 -5.03 0.72 -10.77
N VAL A 44 -6.33 0.95 -10.65
CA VAL A 44 -7.29 -0.06 -10.21
C VAL A 44 -7.40 -1.20 -11.23
N GLN A 45 -7.36 -0.92 -12.54
CA GLN A 45 -7.34 -1.96 -13.57
C GLN A 45 -6.05 -2.78 -13.53
N VAL A 46 -4.89 -2.13 -13.37
CA VAL A 46 -3.60 -2.82 -13.19
C VAL A 46 -3.64 -3.72 -11.96
N LEU A 47 -4.23 -3.24 -10.86
CA LEU A 47 -4.43 -4.03 -9.64
C LEU A 47 -5.35 -5.24 -9.89
N GLY A 48 -6.41 -5.08 -10.68
CA GLY A 48 -7.29 -6.19 -11.08
C GLY A 48 -6.53 -7.28 -11.86
N ILE A 49 -5.70 -6.88 -12.82
CA ILE A 49 -4.83 -7.81 -13.55
C ILE A 49 -3.86 -8.51 -12.60
N TYR A 50 -3.23 -7.76 -11.71
CA TYR A 50 -2.33 -8.31 -10.68
C TYR A 50 -3.05 -9.35 -9.81
N TRP A 51 -4.29 -9.10 -9.37
CA TRP A 51 -5.06 -10.05 -8.57
C TRP A 51 -5.38 -11.34 -9.32
N ILE A 52 -5.69 -11.27 -10.61
CA ILE A 52 -5.90 -12.47 -11.44
C ILE A 52 -4.60 -13.28 -11.52
N ILE A 53 -3.51 -12.64 -11.88
CA ILE A 53 -2.20 -13.30 -12.02
C ILE A 53 -1.77 -13.92 -10.68
N SER A 54 -1.84 -13.16 -9.59
CA SER A 54 -1.51 -13.63 -8.25
C SER A 54 -2.43 -14.77 -7.80
N GLY A 55 -3.73 -14.69 -8.13
CA GLY A 55 -4.70 -15.74 -7.86
C GLY A 55 -4.36 -17.05 -8.57
N VAL A 56 -4.02 -16.99 -9.86
CA VAL A 56 -3.57 -18.16 -10.64
C VAL A 56 -2.30 -18.74 -10.05
N PHE A 57 -1.30 -17.91 -9.72
CA PHE A 57 -0.08 -18.40 -9.08
C PHE A 57 -0.35 -19.07 -7.72
N ASN A 58 -1.24 -18.53 -6.89
CA ASN A 58 -1.62 -19.17 -5.62
C ASN A 58 -2.24 -20.55 -5.84
N LEU A 59 -3.10 -20.70 -6.86
CA LEU A 59 -3.70 -21.98 -7.21
C LEU A 59 -2.64 -22.99 -7.70
N VAL A 60 -1.71 -22.56 -8.55
CA VAL A 60 -0.61 -23.42 -9.03
C VAL A 60 0.31 -23.81 -7.87
N TYR A 61 0.66 -22.84 -7.00
CA TYR A 61 1.57 -23.08 -5.87
C TYR A 61 0.97 -24.03 -4.81
N MET A 62 -0.37 -24.11 -4.74
CA MET A 62 -1.07 -25.06 -3.88
C MET A 62 -0.72 -26.53 -4.21
N PHE A 63 -0.49 -26.84 -5.50
CA PHE A 63 -0.11 -28.19 -5.92
C PHE A 63 1.37 -28.51 -5.68
N ILE A 64 2.23 -27.50 -5.60
CA ILE A 64 3.68 -27.66 -5.37
C ILE A 64 3.98 -27.76 -3.88
N ASP A 65 3.36 -26.91 -3.08
CA ASP A 65 3.53 -26.88 -1.62
C ASP A 65 2.16 -26.97 -0.95
N GLN A 66 1.88 -28.12 -0.37
CA GLN A 66 0.62 -28.42 0.30
C GLN A 66 0.49 -27.77 1.68
N THR A 67 1.52 -27.06 2.16
CA THR A 67 1.44 -26.32 3.43
C THR A 67 0.38 -25.23 3.31
N LYS A 68 -0.65 -25.29 4.19
CA LYS A 68 -1.78 -24.33 4.20
C LYS A 68 -2.54 -24.28 2.87
N TRP A 69 -2.70 -25.42 2.19
CA TRP A 69 -3.35 -25.51 0.88
C TRP A 69 -4.73 -24.82 0.83
N GLY A 70 -5.55 -24.98 1.88
CA GLY A 70 -6.89 -24.35 1.95
C GLY A 70 -6.82 -22.83 1.94
N TRP A 71 -5.81 -22.22 2.55
CA TRP A 71 -5.61 -20.76 2.54
C TRP A 71 -5.17 -20.27 1.17
N LYS A 72 -4.29 -21.03 0.49
CA LYS A 72 -3.86 -20.72 -0.90
C LYS A 72 -5.01 -20.84 -1.88
N LEU A 73 -5.86 -21.87 -1.72
CA LEU A 73 -7.08 -22.05 -2.52
C LEU A 73 -8.02 -20.87 -2.34
N PHE A 74 -8.30 -20.49 -1.08
CA PHE A 74 -9.20 -19.39 -0.76
C PHE A 74 -8.70 -18.06 -1.37
N ILE A 75 -7.42 -17.71 -1.14
CA ILE A 75 -6.83 -16.48 -1.71
C ILE A 75 -6.78 -16.54 -3.24
N GLY A 76 -6.46 -17.69 -3.82
CA GLY A 76 -6.40 -17.88 -5.27
C GLY A 76 -7.74 -17.63 -5.95
N ILE A 77 -8.79 -18.27 -5.46
CA ILE A 77 -10.17 -18.11 -6.00
C ILE A 77 -10.65 -16.67 -5.78
N LEU A 78 -10.47 -16.13 -4.56
CA LEU A 78 -10.91 -14.77 -4.22
C LEU A 78 -10.18 -13.73 -5.08
N GLY A 79 -8.88 -13.89 -5.30
CA GLY A 79 -8.08 -13.01 -6.15
C GLY A 79 -8.55 -13.00 -7.60
N ILE A 80 -8.85 -14.18 -8.18
CA ILE A 80 -9.35 -14.27 -9.55
C ILE A 80 -10.74 -13.62 -9.64
N ILE A 81 -11.66 -13.93 -8.74
CA ILE A 81 -13.01 -13.36 -8.74
C ILE A 81 -12.95 -11.83 -8.60
N ALA A 82 -12.19 -11.34 -7.62
CA ALA A 82 -12.04 -9.90 -7.39
C ALA A 82 -11.41 -9.19 -8.60
N GLY A 83 -10.36 -9.77 -9.18
CA GLY A 83 -9.72 -9.20 -10.36
C GLY A 83 -10.63 -9.17 -11.59
N VAL A 84 -11.40 -10.23 -11.85
CA VAL A 84 -12.39 -10.28 -12.95
C VAL A 84 -13.48 -9.23 -12.73
N LEU A 85 -14.02 -9.11 -11.52
CA LEU A 85 -15.04 -8.09 -11.20
C LEU A 85 -14.51 -6.67 -11.41
N VAL A 86 -13.25 -6.41 -11.03
CA VAL A 86 -12.60 -5.11 -11.24
C VAL A 86 -12.51 -4.77 -12.72
N LEU A 87 -12.12 -5.73 -13.56
CA LEU A 87 -11.96 -5.51 -15.00
C LEU A 87 -13.31 -5.40 -15.74
N GLN A 88 -14.33 -6.12 -15.28
CA GLN A 88 -15.66 -6.05 -15.91
C GLN A 88 -16.42 -4.75 -15.59
N HIS A 89 -16.15 -4.14 -14.44
CA HIS A 89 -16.88 -2.96 -13.98
C HIS A 89 -15.91 -1.80 -13.63
N PRO A 90 -15.20 -1.22 -14.61
CA PRO A 90 -14.11 -0.27 -14.35
C PRO A 90 -14.58 1.00 -13.61
N ILE A 91 -15.79 1.51 -13.92
CA ILE A 91 -16.33 2.72 -13.26
C ILE A 91 -16.61 2.45 -11.77
N TRP A 92 -17.32 1.36 -11.47
CA TRP A 92 -17.62 0.98 -10.09
C TRP A 92 -16.37 0.63 -9.29
N SER A 93 -15.43 -0.08 -9.92
CA SER A 93 -14.19 -0.48 -9.27
C SER A 93 -13.30 0.70 -8.91
N THR A 94 -13.29 1.76 -9.74
CA THR A 94 -12.56 3.00 -9.48
C THR A 94 -13.05 3.72 -8.22
N LEU A 95 -14.31 3.52 -7.82
CA LEU A 95 -14.86 4.05 -6.58
C LEU A 95 -14.76 3.03 -5.43
N LEU A 96 -15.11 1.77 -5.68
CA LEU A 96 -15.17 0.75 -4.64
C LEU A 96 -13.79 0.40 -4.07
N VAL A 97 -12.76 0.26 -4.91
CA VAL A 97 -11.42 -0.12 -4.44
C VAL A 97 -10.82 0.93 -3.51
N PRO A 98 -10.76 2.24 -3.87
CA PRO A 98 -10.29 3.26 -2.94
C PRO A 98 -11.17 3.38 -1.69
N THR A 99 -12.49 3.27 -1.83
CA THR A 99 -13.42 3.32 -0.68
C THR A 99 -13.13 2.19 0.31
N THR A 100 -12.89 0.97 -0.18
CA THR A 100 -12.52 -0.17 0.66
C THR A 100 -11.19 0.07 1.36
N LEU A 101 -10.20 0.62 0.64
CA LEU A 101 -8.92 1.00 1.22
C LEU A 101 -9.08 2.05 2.33
N VAL A 102 -9.95 3.05 2.14
CA VAL A 102 -10.25 4.05 3.17
C VAL A 102 -10.83 3.40 4.44
N TRP A 103 -11.72 2.42 4.30
CA TRP A 103 -12.23 1.65 5.45
C TRP A 103 -11.10 0.92 6.19
N ILE A 104 -10.23 0.22 5.44
CA ILE A 104 -9.09 -0.50 6.02
C ILE A 104 -8.14 0.49 6.74
N LEU A 105 -7.84 1.63 6.11
CA LEU A 105 -7.01 2.68 6.71
C LEU A 105 -7.67 3.32 7.93
N GLY A 106 -9.00 3.50 7.91
CA GLY A 106 -9.78 3.98 9.04
C GLY A 106 -9.67 3.04 10.24
N PHE A 107 -9.89 1.75 10.05
CA PHE A 107 -9.71 0.75 11.11
C PHE A 107 -8.27 0.71 11.61
N ALA A 108 -7.29 0.65 10.71
CA ALA A 108 -5.88 0.65 11.09
C ALA A 108 -5.48 1.91 11.86
N GLY A 109 -5.94 3.08 11.41
CA GLY A 109 -5.72 4.36 12.07
C GLY A 109 -6.33 4.42 13.47
N LEU A 110 -7.54 3.86 13.63
CA LEU A 110 -8.20 3.79 14.92
C LEU A 110 -7.41 2.91 15.91
N PHE A 111 -7.00 1.70 15.51
CA PHE A 111 -6.18 0.83 16.34
C PHE A 111 -4.84 1.47 16.70
N MET A 112 -4.17 2.09 15.71
CA MET A 112 -2.90 2.77 15.91
C MET A 112 -3.04 3.99 16.82
N GLY A 113 -4.13 4.75 16.67
CA GLY A 113 -4.43 5.90 17.52
C GLY A 113 -4.67 5.50 18.98
N ILE A 114 -5.45 4.42 19.21
CA ILE A 114 -5.67 3.86 20.56
C ILE A 114 -4.35 3.38 21.17
N ALA A 115 -3.54 2.65 20.41
CA ALA A 115 -2.23 2.19 20.89
C ALA A 115 -1.32 3.35 21.30
N LYS A 116 -1.29 4.44 20.50
CA LYS A 116 -0.51 5.65 20.84
C LYS A 116 -1.04 6.35 22.09
N LEU A 117 -2.33 6.38 22.30
CA LEU A 117 -2.92 6.90 23.53
C LEU A 117 -2.49 6.07 24.76
N ILE A 118 -2.56 4.76 24.68
CA ILE A 118 -2.12 3.86 25.75
C ILE A 118 -0.62 4.10 26.06
N MET A 119 0.23 4.21 25.02
CA MET A 119 1.65 4.52 25.19
C MET A 119 1.89 5.87 25.89
N ALA A 120 1.08 6.88 25.57
CA ALA A 120 1.17 8.18 26.21
C ALA A 120 0.92 8.10 27.72
N PHE A 121 -0.09 7.33 28.15
CA PHE A 121 -0.37 7.08 29.57
C PHE A 121 0.71 6.24 30.26
N GLN A 122 1.46 5.43 29.50
CA GLN A 122 2.60 4.65 30.02
C GLN A 122 3.90 5.46 30.13
N GLY A 123 3.84 6.78 29.88
CA GLY A 123 5.00 7.66 30.04
C GLY A 123 5.82 7.93 28.76
N ALA A 124 5.31 7.52 27.57
CA ALA A 124 6.00 7.79 26.29
C ALA A 124 5.91 9.27 25.84
N GLY A 125 5.36 10.15 26.68
CA GLY A 125 5.34 11.59 26.47
C GLY A 125 4.07 12.10 25.76
N TRP A 126 3.77 13.38 25.97
CA TRP A 126 2.57 14.07 25.48
C TRP A 126 2.41 14.05 23.95
N GLY A 127 3.55 14.00 23.20
CA GLY A 127 3.52 13.94 21.73
C GLY A 127 2.81 12.70 21.20
N GLN A 128 2.95 11.54 21.86
CA GLN A 128 2.26 10.31 21.47
C GLN A 128 0.74 10.41 21.74
N GLY A 129 0.35 11.08 22.82
CA GLY A 129 -1.06 11.33 23.14
C GLY A 129 -1.75 12.21 22.08
N ILE A 130 -1.13 13.31 21.70
CA ILE A 130 -1.65 14.21 20.67
C ILE A 130 -1.76 13.48 19.32
N LEU A 131 -0.73 12.74 18.91
CA LEU A 131 -0.77 11.94 17.69
C LEU A 131 -1.86 10.86 17.75
N GLY A 132 -2.07 10.22 18.90
CA GLY A 132 -3.14 9.25 19.11
C GLY A 132 -4.52 9.85 18.90
N ILE A 133 -4.80 11.03 19.50
CA ILE A 133 -6.07 11.75 19.35
C ILE A 133 -6.29 12.14 17.89
N VAL A 134 -5.28 12.73 17.22
CA VAL A 134 -5.37 13.12 15.81
C VAL A 134 -5.68 11.92 14.92
N LEU A 135 -5.01 10.78 15.13
CA LEU A 135 -5.26 9.56 14.36
C LEU A 135 -6.68 9.03 14.58
N ILE A 136 -7.20 9.02 15.82
CA ILE A 136 -8.56 8.57 16.12
C ILE A 136 -9.58 9.48 15.43
N VAL A 137 -9.44 10.81 15.56
CA VAL A 137 -10.36 11.76 14.94
C VAL A 137 -10.36 11.61 13.43
N LEU A 138 -9.17 11.51 12.80
CA LEU A 138 -9.04 11.31 11.36
C LEU A 138 -9.63 9.96 10.92
N ALA A 139 -9.35 8.90 11.65
CA ALA A 139 -9.89 7.57 11.38
C ALA A 139 -11.42 7.54 11.44
N LEU A 140 -12.02 8.13 12.46
CA LEU A 140 -13.47 8.25 12.58
C LEU A 140 -14.06 9.10 11.45
N TYR A 141 -13.42 10.23 11.11
CA TYR A 141 -13.86 11.05 9.99
C TYR A 141 -13.87 10.26 8.67
N LEU A 142 -12.82 9.50 8.39
CA LEU A 142 -12.73 8.66 7.18
C LEU A 142 -13.78 7.53 7.20
N MET A 143 -14.06 6.93 8.35
CA MET A 143 -15.07 5.88 8.47
C MET A 143 -16.50 6.41 8.24
N PHE A 144 -16.80 7.61 8.70
CA PHE A 144 -18.11 8.24 8.46
C PHE A 144 -18.23 8.86 7.06
N ASN A 145 -17.10 9.19 6.40
CA ASN A 145 -17.07 9.81 5.08
C ASN A 145 -16.14 9.06 4.12
N PRO A 146 -16.38 7.77 3.83
CA PRO A 146 -15.45 6.95 3.06
C PRO A 146 -15.28 7.44 1.62
N LEU A 147 -16.31 8.03 1.01
CA LEU A 147 -16.22 8.62 -0.34
C LEU A 147 -15.32 9.86 -0.37
N ALA A 148 -15.39 10.71 0.64
CA ALA A 148 -14.47 11.85 0.75
C ALA A 148 -13.02 11.37 0.87
N GLY A 149 -12.78 10.33 1.68
CA GLY A 149 -11.48 9.68 1.76
C GLY A 149 -11.02 9.09 0.43
N ALA A 150 -11.91 8.41 -0.30
CA ALA A 150 -11.60 7.82 -1.60
C ALA A 150 -11.21 8.86 -2.66
N ILE A 151 -11.81 10.06 -2.63
CA ILE A 151 -11.46 11.19 -3.51
C ILE A 151 -10.12 11.83 -3.08
N ALA A 152 -9.88 11.94 -1.78
CA ALA A 152 -8.65 12.53 -1.25
C ALA A 152 -7.43 11.61 -1.37
N LEU A 153 -7.64 10.29 -1.34
CA LEU A 153 -6.58 9.29 -1.33
C LEU A 153 -5.61 9.41 -2.54
N PRO A 154 -6.07 9.57 -3.79
CA PRO A 154 -5.19 9.79 -4.93
C PRO A 154 -4.32 11.05 -4.80
N LEU A 155 -4.86 12.13 -4.24
CA LEU A 155 -4.11 13.38 -4.03
C LEU A 155 -3.00 13.18 -2.98
N VAL A 156 -3.33 12.53 -1.88
CA VAL A 156 -2.35 12.20 -0.82
C VAL A 156 -1.27 11.30 -1.38
N LEU A 157 -1.64 10.22 -2.09
CA LEU A 157 -0.68 9.32 -2.72
C LEU A 157 0.15 10.02 -3.80
N GLY A 158 -0.43 10.97 -4.53
CA GLY A 158 0.26 11.81 -5.51
C GLY A 158 1.38 12.63 -4.88
N ILE A 159 1.10 13.31 -3.76
CA ILE A 159 2.10 14.07 -3.02
C ILE A 159 3.22 13.15 -2.51
N PHE A 160 2.86 12.04 -1.87
CA PHE A 160 3.84 11.06 -1.40
C PHE A 160 4.65 10.44 -2.54
N GLY A 161 4.03 10.18 -3.69
CA GLY A 161 4.70 9.68 -4.89
C GLY A 161 5.76 10.65 -5.42
N ILE A 162 5.45 11.96 -5.47
CA ILE A 162 6.42 12.99 -5.90
C ILE A 162 7.56 13.11 -4.89
N VAL A 163 7.24 13.28 -3.60
CA VAL A 163 8.25 13.44 -2.56
C VAL A 163 9.13 12.18 -2.46
N GLY A 164 8.50 11.01 -2.41
CA GLY A 164 9.20 9.72 -2.36
C GLY A 164 10.05 9.47 -3.62
N GLY A 165 9.52 9.79 -4.80
CA GLY A 165 10.24 9.69 -6.06
C GLY A 165 11.49 10.57 -6.11
N ILE A 166 11.39 11.85 -5.68
CA ILE A 166 12.53 12.76 -5.61
C ILE A 166 13.58 12.24 -4.62
N ILE A 167 13.16 11.85 -3.40
CA ILE A 167 14.07 11.31 -2.39
C ILE A 167 14.76 10.04 -2.90
N GLY A 168 13.99 9.14 -3.53
CA GLY A 168 14.51 7.90 -4.06
C GLY A 168 15.52 8.09 -5.20
N ILE A 169 15.30 9.07 -6.09
CA ILE A 169 16.27 9.44 -7.14
C ILE A 169 17.58 9.92 -6.48
N VAL A 170 17.49 10.81 -5.51
CA VAL A 170 18.69 11.31 -4.80
C VAL A 170 19.43 10.16 -4.09
N TYR A 171 18.68 9.24 -3.49
CA TYR A 171 19.26 8.06 -2.83
C TYR A 171 19.92 7.11 -3.81
N ALA A 172 19.30 6.86 -4.98
CA ALA A 172 19.89 6.00 -6.02
C ALA A 172 21.27 6.47 -6.49
N PHE A 173 21.47 7.80 -6.61
CA PHE A 173 22.77 8.37 -6.94
C PHE A 173 23.79 8.29 -5.81
N LYS A 174 23.37 8.20 -4.55
CA LYS A 174 24.28 8.03 -3.40
C LYS A 174 24.77 6.59 -3.22
N VAL A 175 24.04 5.61 -3.73
CA VAL A 175 24.36 4.18 -3.58
C VAL A 175 25.09 3.65 -4.84
N LYS A 176 25.28 4.50 -5.87
CA LYS A 176 26.07 4.20 -7.04
C LYS A 176 27.58 4.12 -6.71
#